data_902d8b62fe7384c2a27ddb053fb4dc7e
#
_entry.id   902d8b62fe7384c2a27ddb053fb4dc7e
#
_cell.length_a   1.000
_cell.length_b   1.000
_cell.length_c   1.000
_cell.angle_alpha   90.00
_cell.angle_beta   90.00
_cell.angle_gamma   90.00
#
_symmetry.space_group_name_H-M   'P 1'
#
loop_
_entity.id
_entity.type
_entity.pdbx_description
1 polymer ?
#
loop_
_entity_poly.entity_id
_entity_poly.type
_entity_poly.pdbx_seq_one_letter_code
_entity_poly.pdbx_strand_id
1 'polypeptide(L)'
;GVLITIWAVEAMLRTDGKLPVNVKFIFDGEEEKGSPSFKGFLDKNKDLLKADFALNADGSQYSETTPSILMSLRGAAILEFTIQTANTDAHSGQFGGKTPNAAVALSQVIASFYTKDGNVAVEGFYDKVVPASLQEKEMIKKLPYDASKDMKVLGTTAETGDTAFSPLERIWYRP
;
A
#
# COMPACT_ATOMS: atom_id res chain seq x y z
N GLY A 1 -10.07 10.67 -8.89
CA GLY A 1 -9.69 9.94 -10.11
C GLY A 1 -10.74 10.09 -11.21
N VAL A 2 -11.95 9.57 -11.04
CA VAL A 2 -12.97 9.48 -12.11
C VAL A 2 -13.25 10.81 -12.83
N LEU A 3 -13.55 11.87 -12.09
CA LEU A 3 -13.89 13.16 -12.70
C LEU A 3 -12.71 13.80 -13.44
N ILE A 4 -11.49 13.63 -12.96
CA ILE A 4 -10.29 14.20 -13.58
C ILE A 4 -10.10 13.62 -14.99
N THR A 5 -10.27 12.32 -15.16
CA THR A 5 -10.13 11.67 -16.48
C THR A 5 -11.23 12.10 -17.45
N ILE A 6 -12.47 12.24 -16.98
CA ILE A 6 -13.59 12.72 -17.78
C ILE A 6 -13.34 14.18 -18.22
N TRP A 7 -12.96 15.05 -17.29
CA TRP A 7 -12.70 16.46 -17.59
C TRP A 7 -11.49 16.67 -18.50
N ALA A 8 -10.46 15.85 -18.38
CA ALA A 8 -9.32 15.89 -19.31
C ALA A 8 -9.77 15.63 -20.75
N VAL A 9 -10.60 14.60 -20.95
CA VAL A 9 -11.18 14.28 -22.27
C VAL A 9 -12.12 15.38 -22.74
N GLU A 10 -12.99 15.90 -21.87
CA GLU A 10 -13.87 17.01 -22.20
C GLU A 10 -13.10 18.26 -22.61
N ALA A 11 -12.03 18.61 -21.88
CA ALA A 11 -11.20 19.76 -22.20
C ALA A 11 -10.58 19.63 -23.61
N MET A 12 -9.99 18.48 -23.95
CA MET A 12 -9.43 18.22 -25.28
C MET A 12 -10.51 18.33 -26.39
N LEU A 13 -11.68 17.77 -26.15
CA LEU A 13 -12.79 17.86 -27.12
C LEU A 13 -13.28 19.31 -27.31
N ARG A 14 -13.30 20.12 -26.24
CA ARG A 14 -13.73 21.52 -26.31
C ARG A 14 -12.69 22.43 -26.99
N THR A 15 -11.39 22.14 -26.81
CA THR A 15 -10.31 22.94 -27.39
C THR A 15 -10.00 22.53 -28.81
N ASP A 16 -9.85 21.24 -29.07
CA ASP A 16 -9.32 20.71 -30.33
C ASP A 16 -10.39 20.07 -31.22
N GLY A 17 -11.62 19.93 -30.70
CA GLY A 17 -12.74 19.29 -31.39
C GLY A 17 -12.61 17.78 -31.59
N LYS A 18 -11.48 17.20 -31.20
CA LYS A 18 -11.19 15.75 -31.34
C LYS A 18 -10.18 15.28 -30.32
N LEU A 19 -10.16 13.99 -30.07
CA LEU A 19 -9.12 13.33 -29.28
C LEU A 19 -7.99 12.83 -30.21
N PRO A 20 -6.72 12.86 -29.78
CA PRO A 20 -5.61 12.32 -30.54
C PRO A 20 -5.58 10.78 -30.56
N VAL A 21 -6.31 10.13 -29.66
CA VAL A 21 -6.38 8.66 -29.50
C VAL A 21 -7.83 8.26 -29.21
N ASN A 22 -8.14 6.98 -29.44
CA ASN A 22 -9.40 6.39 -28.96
C ASN A 22 -9.31 6.15 -27.45
N VAL A 23 -10.35 6.55 -26.73
CA VAL A 23 -10.40 6.42 -25.27
C VAL A 23 -11.55 5.50 -24.87
N LYS A 24 -11.27 4.57 -23.97
CA LYS A 24 -12.26 3.74 -23.30
C LYS A 24 -12.14 3.99 -21.80
N PHE A 25 -13.27 4.18 -21.13
CA PHE A 25 -13.30 4.28 -19.67
C PHE A 25 -13.82 2.98 -19.08
N ILE A 26 -13.14 2.54 -18.01
CA ILE A 26 -13.61 1.45 -17.14
C ILE A 26 -13.67 2.01 -15.74
N PHE A 27 -14.82 1.90 -15.10
CA PHE A 27 -15.00 2.31 -13.71
C PHE A 27 -15.38 1.08 -12.89
N ASP A 28 -14.58 0.83 -11.84
CA ASP A 28 -14.85 -0.22 -10.88
C ASP A 28 -15.42 0.41 -9.60
N GLY A 29 -16.62 0.00 -9.20
CA GLY A 29 -17.28 0.44 -7.98
C GLY A 29 -17.06 -0.50 -6.79
N GLU A 30 -16.28 -1.58 -6.96
CA GLU A 30 -16.03 -2.60 -5.93
C GLU A 30 -14.57 -2.66 -5.49
N GLU A 31 -13.73 -1.68 -5.87
CA GLU A 31 -12.28 -1.72 -5.62
C GLU A 31 -11.97 -1.94 -4.13
N GLU A 32 -12.62 -1.19 -3.23
CA GLU A 32 -12.46 -1.29 -1.78
C GLU A 32 -12.93 -2.61 -1.16
N LYS A 33 -13.56 -3.47 -1.95
CA LYS A 33 -13.95 -4.84 -1.58
C LYS A 33 -13.11 -5.91 -2.28
N GLY A 34 -12.00 -5.52 -2.93
CA GLY A 34 -11.13 -6.40 -3.69
C GLY A 34 -11.66 -6.77 -5.08
N SER A 35 -12.57 -5.95 -5.64
CA SER A 35 -13.05 -6.07 -7.03
C SER A 35 -13.56 -7.47 -7.42
N PRO A 36 -14.45 -8.13 -6.66
CA PRO A 36 -14.80 -9.53 -6.86
C PRO A 36 -15.40 -9.81 -8.24
N SER A 37 -16.11 -8.84 -8.83
CA SER A 37 -16.74 -8.98 -10.14
C SER A 37 -15.83 -8.59 -11.30
N PHE A 38 -14.72 -7.88 -11.05
CA PHE A 38 -13.91 -7.24 -12.09
C PHE A 38 -13.23 -8.24 -13.01
N LYS A 39 -12.64 -9.31 -12.46
CA LYS A 39 -12.02 -10.36 -13.26
C LYS A 39 -13.00 -10.99 -14.24
N GLY A 40 -14.22 -11.33 -13.78
CA GLY A 40 -15.26 -11.91 -14.61
C GLY A 40 -15.75 -10.95 -15.71
N PHE A 41 -15.80 -9.65 -15.40
CA PHE A 41 -16.10 -8.61 -16.39
C PHE A 41 -15.02 -8.53 -17.48
N LEU A 42 -13.75 -8.48 -17.09
CA LEU A 42 -12.62 -8.45 -18.03
C LEU A 42 -12.62 -9.68 -18.95
N ASP A 43 -12.81 -10.87 -18.39
CA ASP A 43 -12.81 -12.12 -19.17
C ASP A 43 -13.93 -12.17 -20.22
N LYS A 44 -15.09 -11.62 -19.92
CA LYS A 44 -16.25 -11.56 -20.84
C LYS A 44 -16.15 -10.47 -21.90
N ASN A 45 -15.36 -9.43 -21.66
CA ASN A 45 -15.33 -8.22 -22.52
C ASN A 45 -13.95 -7.96 -23.14
N LYS A 46 -13.11 -9.00 -23.32
CA LYS A 46 -11.74 -8.87 -23.82
C LYS A 46 -11.64 -8.10 -25.13
N ASP A 47 -12.53 -8.37 -26.08
CA ASP A 47 -12.50 -7.70 -27.39
C ASP A 47 -12.91 -6.22 -27.28
N LEU A 48 -13.90 -5.92 -26.45
CA LEU A 48 -14.31 -4.54 -26.18
C LEU A 48 -13.18 -3.74 -25.49
N LEU A 49 -12.45 -4.39 -24.60
CA LEU A 49 -11.42 -3.75 -23.76
C LEU A 49 -10.04 -3.70 -24.43
N LYS A 50 -9.90 -4.26 -25.63
CA LYS A 50 -8.62 -4.25 -26.35
C LYS A 50 -8.12 -2.82 -26.53
N ALA A 51 -6.88 -2.57 -26.09
CA ALA A 51 -6.22 -1.29 -26.13
C ALA A 51 -4.70 -1.48 -26.23
N ASP A 52 -3.98 -0.46 -26.70
CA ASP A 52 -2.53 -0.50 -26.82
C ASP A 52 -1.87 -0.32 -25.44
N PHE A 53 -2.50 0.45 -24.56
CA PHE A 53 -2.08 0.63 -23.16
C PHE A 53 -3.28 0.99 -22.27
N ALA A 54 -3.10 0.83 -20.97
CA ALA A 54 -4.05 1.23 -19.94
C ALA A 54 -3.40 2.27 -19.01
N LEU A 55 -4.18 3.29 -18.67
CA LEU A 55 -3.82 4.28 -17.66
C LEU A 55 -4.70 4.05 -16.42
N ASN A 56 -4.08 3.73 -15.30
CA ASN A 56 -4.76 3.75 -14.02
C ASN A 56 -4.66 5.17 -13.43
N ALA A 57 -5.82 5.80 -13.24
CA ALA A 57 -5.92 7.13 -12.68
C ALA A 57 -6.40 7.12 -11.21
N ASP A 58 -6.34 5.95 -10.56
CA ASP A 58 -6.61 5.80 -9.14
C ASP A 58 -5.37 6.16 -8.34
N GLY A 59 -5.27 7.41 -7.99
CA GLY A 59 -4.18 7.97 -7.21
C GLY A 59 -4.53 9.34 -6.69
N SER A 60 -3.88 9.73 -5.60
CA SER A 60 -3.97 11.08 -5.07
C SER A 60 -2.80 11.93 -5.55
N GLN A 61 -3.01 13.21 -5.70
CA GLN A 61 -1.89 14.13 -5.78
C GLN A 61 -1.27 14.33 -4.39
N TYR A 62 -0.02 14.77 -4.35
CA TYR A 62 0.73 14.93 -3.10
C TYR A 62 0.05 15.86 -2.09
N SER A 63 -0.49 16.98 -2.55
CA SER A 63 -1.29 17.91 -1.74
C SER A 63 -2.23 18.72 -2.65
N GLU A 64 -3.09 19.55 -2.05
CA GLU A 64 -3.99 20.45 -2.79
C GLU A 64 -3.25 21.39 -3.74
N THR A 65 -2.02 21.78 -3.40
CA THR A 65 -1.23 22.78 -4.13
C THR A 65 0.00 22.20 -4.83
N THR A 66 0.32 20.92 -4.60
CA THR A 66 1.50 20.28 -5.18
C THR A 66 1.06 19.12 -6.06
N PRO A 67 0.99 19.32 -7.39
CA PRO A 67 0.68 18.24 -8.31
C PRO A 67 1.80 17.19 -8.29
N SER A 68 1.43 15.93 -8.50
CA SER A 68 2.39 14.82 -8.51
C SER A 68 2.02 13.77 -9.54
N ILE A 69 3.03 13.05 -10.01
CA ILE A 69 2.88 11.84 -10.82
C ILE A 69 3.44 10.69 -10.00
N LEU A 70 2.59 9.71 -9.73
CA LEU A 70 2.99 8.50 -9.03
C LEU A 70 3.82 7.62 -9.98
N MET A 71 5.08 7.37 -9.63
CA MET A 71 6.01 6.63 -10.48
C MET A 71 6.02 5.13 -10.21
N SER A 72 5.56 4.70 -9.03
CA SER A 72 5.53 3.30 -8.63
C SER A 72 4.50 3.08 -7.53
N LEU A 73 4.20 1.83 -7.26
CA LEU A 73 3.33 1.40 -6.17
C LEU A 73 4.11 0.53 -5.20
N ARG A 74 3.66 0.50 -3.95
CA ARG A 74 4.19 -0.43 -2.95
C ARG A 74 3.57 -1.81 -3.16
N GLY A 75 4.35 -2.85 -2.93
CA GLY A 75 3.84 -4.21 -2.84
C GLY A 75 3.16 -4.46 -1.48
N ALA A 76 2.28 -5.45 -1.44
CA ALA A 76 1.70 -5.96 -0.21
C ALA A 76 1.67 -7.49 -0.23
N ALA A 77 1.92 -8.11 0.93
CA ALA A 77 1.72 -9.53 1.13
C ALA A 77 0.87 -9.73 2.39
N ILE A 78 -0.17 -10.53 2.26
CA ILE A 78 -1.06 -10.87 3.37
C ILE A 78 -0.70 -12.29 3.82
N LEU A 79 -0.42 -12.45 5.11
CA LEU A 79 -0.09 -13.73 5.72
C LEU A 79 -1.07 -14.01 6.85
N GLU A 80 -1.54 -15.24 6.92
CA GLU A 80 -2.36 -15.72 8.03
C GLU A 80 -1.55 -16.72 8.86
N PHE A 81 -1.55 -16.53 10.17
CA PHE A 81 -0.86 -17.40 11.12
C PHE A 81 -1.85 -18.09 12.04
N THR A 82 -1.82 -19.40 12.05
CA THR A 82 -2.60 -20.23 13.00
C THR A 82 -1.65 -20.94 13.94
N ILE A 83 -1.80 -20.73 15.24
CA ILE A 83 -1.05 -21.44 16.29
C ILE A 83 -1.99 -22.35 17.04
N GLN A 84 -1.68 -23.65 17.01
CA GLN A 84 -2.38 -24.66 17.78
C GLN A 84 -1.46 -25.21 18.87
N THR A 85 -1.86 -25.07 20.13
CA THR A 85 -1.08 -25.56 21.29
C THR A 85 -1.73 -26.78 21.99
N ALA A 86 -2.98 -27.09 21.67
CA ALA A 86 -3.71 -28.26 22.18
C ALA A 86 -4.74 -28.70 21.13
N ASN A 87 -5.22 -29.95 21.25
CA ASN A 87 -6.25 -30.52 20.36
C ASN A 87 -7.67 -30.12 20.75
N THR A 88 -7.86 -29.50 21.91
CA THR A 88 -9.15 -29.06 22.43
C THR A 88 -8.96 -27.85 23.33
N ASP A 89 -10.04 -27.13 23.57
CA ASP A 89 -10.06 -26.06 24.56
C ASP A 89 -9.81 -26.58 25.95
N ALA A 90 -8.95 -25.91 26.70
CA ALA A 90 -8.52 -26.32 28.03
C ALA A 90 -8.99 -25.33 29.09
N HIS A 91 -9.63 -25.85 30.15
CA HIS A 91 -10.04 -25.04 31.29
C HIS A 91 -8.81 -24.49 32.03
N SER A 92 -8.70 -23.17 32.13
CA SER A 92 -7.52 -22.49 32.70
C SER A 92 -7.23 -22.87 34.17
N GLY A 93 -8.27 -23.12 34.97
CA GLY A 93 -8.12 -23.55 36.36
C GLY A 93 -7.51 -24.96 36.51
N GLN A 94 -7.58 -25.81 35.49
CA GLN A 94 -7.05 -27.19 35.49
C GLN A 94 -5.71 -27.30 34.76
N PHE A 95 -5.54 -26.54 33.67
CA PHE A 95 -4.42 -26.68 32.73
C PHE A 95 -3.54 -25.45 32.64
N GLY A 96 -3.93 -24.33 33.26
CA GLY A 96 -3.11 -23.12 33.34
C GLY A 96 -1.74 -23.40 33.94
N GLY A 97 -0.69 -22.95 33.30
CA GLY A 97 0.69 -23.21 33.67
C GLY A 97 1.22 -24.61 33.33
N LYS A 98 0.37 -25.52 32.80
CA LYS A 98 0.78 -26.86 32.38
C LYS A 98 0.95 -26.98 30.87
N THR A 99 0.22 -26.21 30.11
CA THR A 99 0.24 -26.23 28.65
C THR A 99 0.52 -24.83 28.11
N PRO A 100 1.19 -24.68 26.94
CA PRO A 100 1.38 -23.40 26.31
C PRO A 100 0.04 -22.74 25.98
N ASN A 101 -0.04 -21.42 26.19
CA ASN A 101 -1.19 -20.62 25.77
C ASN A 101 -1.00 -20.18 24.32
N ALA A 102 -1.94 -20.49 23.42
CA ALA A 102 -1.86 -20.19 22.00
C ALA A 102 -1.74 -18.68 21.72
N ALA A 103 -2.45 -17.85 22.48
CA ALA A 103 -2.38 -16.39 22.31
C ALA A 103 -0.98 -15.84 22.70
N VAL A 104 -0.38 -16.37 23.76
CA VAL A 104 0.99 -16.03 24.17
C VAL A 104 1.99 -16.47 23.11
N ALA A 105 1.87 -17.71 22.62
CA ALA A 105 2.74 -18.23 21.58
C ALA A 105 2.65 -17.40 20.28
N LEU A 106 1.44 -17.07 19.84
CA LEU A 106 1.20 -16.21 18.67
C LEU A 106 1.82 -14.81 18.86
N SER A 107 1.61 -14.21 20.03
CA SER A 107 2.18 -12.90 20.36
C SER A 107 3.72 -12.91 20.29
N GLN A 108 4.35 -13.97 20.76
CA GLN A 108 5.81 -14.14 20.70
C GLN A 108 6.29 -14.31 19.25
N VAL A 109 5.58 -15.06 18.42
CA VAL A 109 5.88 -15.20 16.98
C VAL A 109 5.79 -13.84 16.29
N ILE A 110 4.71 -13.10 16.49
CA ILE A 110 4.55 -11.77 15.88
C ILE A 110 5.63 -10.81 16.38
N ALA A 111 5.91 -10.79 17.68
CA ALA A 111 6.96 -9.94 18.24
C ALA A 111 8.35 -10.28 17.69
N SER A 112 8.62 -11.54 17.36
CA SER A 112 9.90 -11.96 16.80
C SER A 112 10.15 -11.44 15.36
N PHE A 113 9.14 -10.98 14.67
CA PHE A 113 9.29 -10.38 13.34
C PHE A 113 9.91 -8.98 13.35
N TYR A 114 10.02 -8.36 14.53
CA TYR A 114 10.53 -7.01 14.66
C TYR A 114 11.67 -6.92 15.67
N THR A 115 12.62 -6.05 15.35
CA THR A 115 13.64 -5.62 16.34
C THR A 115 13.02 -4.61 17.31
N LYS A 116 13.73 -4.30 18.40
CA LYS A 116 13.33 -3.25 19.34
C LYS A 116 13.19 -1.87 18.69
N ASP A 117 13.94 -1.63 17.62
CA ASP A 117 13.95 -0.37 16.88
C ASP A 117 12.90 -0.33 15.75
N GLY A 118 12.03 -1.35 15.67
CA GLY A 118 10.94 -1.42 14.72
C GLY A 118 11.31 -1.89 13.31
N ASN A 119 12.54 -2.36 13.10
CA ASN A 119 12.92 -2.99 11.84
C ASN A 119 12.44 -4.43 11.77
N VAL A 120 12.23 -4.95 10.56
CA VAL A 120 11.88 -6.37 10.38
C VAL A 120 13.10 -7.24 10.71
N ALA A 121 12.92 -8.24 11.59
CA ALA A 121 13.96 -9.14 12.06
C ALA A 121 14.02 -10.46 11.29
N VAL A 122 13.18 -10.64 10.28
CA VAL A 122 13.13 -11.87 9.47
C VAL A 122 14.37 -11.94 8.57
N GLU A 123 15.12 -13.02 8.66
CA GLU A 123 16.31 -13.25 7.85
C GLU A 123 16.00 -13.18 6.36
N GLY A 124 16.84 -12.52 5.59
CA GLY A 124 16.68 -12.36 4.15
C GLY A 124 15.63 -11.32 3.73
N PHE A 125 14.89 -10.73 4.65
CA PHE A 125 13.79 -9.81 4.32
C PHE A 125 14.27 -8.57 3.53
N TYR A 126 15.46 -8.10 3.82
CA TYR A 126 16.05 -6.91 3.17
C TYR A 126 17.00 -7.23 2.01
N ASP A 127 17.32 -8.48 1.72
CA ASP A 127 18.35 -8.86 0.75
C ASP A 127 18.13 -8.34 -0.66
N LYS A 128 16.85 -8.20 -1.04
CA LYS A 128 16.45 -7.74 -2.38
C LYS A 128 15.97 -6.28 -2.39
N VAL A 129 16.08 -5.58 -1.28
CA VAL A 129 15.67 -4.18 -1.22
C VAL A 129 16.66 -3.32 -1.99
N VAL A 130 16.18 -2.62 -2.99
CA VAL A 130 16.97 -1.66 -3.76
C VAL A 130 16.89 -0.31 -3.06
N PRO A 131 18.03 0.23 -2.57
CA PRO A 131 18.01 1.53 -1.91
C PRO A 131 17.71 2.65 -2.91
N ALA A 132 17.12 3.74 -2.41
CA ALA A 132 16.92 4.94 -3.22
C ALA A 132 18.27 5.44 -3.78
N SER A 133 18.30 5.73 -5.08
CA SER A 133 19.41 6.39 -5.74
C SER A 133 19.65 7.81 -5.17
N LEU A 134 20.80 8.39 -5.42
CA LEU A 134 21.08 9.78 -5.01
C LEU A 134 20.07 10.76 -5.62
N GLN A 135 19.69 10.54 -6.88
CA GLN A 135 18.70 11.37 -7.57
C GLN A 135 17.33 11.29 -6.90
N GLU A 136 16.87 10.09 -6.57
CA GLU A 136 15.59 9.88 -5.88
C GLU A 136 15.59 10.51 -4.49
N LYS A 137 16.67 10.36 -3.73
CA LYS A 137 16.83 11.02 -2.42
C LYS A 137 16.74 12.54 -2.52
N GLU A 138 17.37 13.13 -3.54
CA GLU A 138 17.27 14.58 -3.77
C GLU A 138 15.87 15.02 -4.22
N MET A 139 15.14 14.18 -4.96
CA MET A 139 13.73 14.43 -5.30
C MET A 139 12.84 14.37 -4.06
N ILE A 140 13.01 13.36 -3.21
CA ILE A 140 12.26 13.20 -1.95
C ILE A 140 12.48 14.40 -1.03
N LYS A 141 13.72 14.88 -0.88
CA LYS A 141 14.02 16.07 -0.05
C LYS A 141 13.33 17.35 -0.51
N LYS A 142 12.98 17.46 -1.80
CA LYS A 142 12.26 18.61 -2.33
C LYS A 142 10.76 18.59 -2.06
N LEU A 143 10.21 17.45 -1.66
CA LEU A 143 8.79 17.35 -1.30
C LEU A 143 8.53 18.14 -0.01
N PRO A 144 7.47 18.93 0.05
CA PRO A 144 7.12 19.74 1.21
C PRO A 144 6.50 18.87 2.34
N TYR A 145 7.25 17.88 2.81
CA TYR A 145 6.82 16.94 3.84
C TYR A 145 7.05 17.52 5.25
N ASP A 146 6.05 17.38 6.09
CA ASP A 146 6.10 17.80 7.50
C ASP A 146 5.47 16.69 8.37
N ALA A 147 6.30 15.88 8.99
CA ALA A 147 5.89 14.79 9.86
C ALA A 147 5.00 15.26 11.04
N SER A 148 5.17 16.50 11.50
CA SER A 148 4.39 17.02 12.61
C SER A 148 2.90 17.18 12.27
N LYS A 149 2.59 17.41 10.98
CA LYS A 149 1.20 17.46 10.50
C LYS A 149 0.55 16.08 10.55
N ASP A 150 1.26 15.07 10.10
CA ASP A 150 0.76 13.69 10.11
C ASP A 150 0.54 13.22 11.55
N MET A 151 1.49 13.45 12.43
CA MET A 151 1.34 13.12 13.87
C MET A 151 0.14 13.84 14.49
N LYS A 152 -0.09 15.10 14.16
CA LYS A 152 -1.24 15.86 14.65
C LYS A 152 -2.57 15.31 14.13
N VAL A 153 -2.64 14.95 12.84
CA VAL A 153 -3.85 14.38 12.22
C VAL A 153 -4.17 13.02 12.82
N LEU A 154 -3.14 12.20 13.04
CA LEU A 154 -3.29 10.84 13.58
C LEU A 154 -3.41 10.79 15.11
N GLY A 155 -3.15 11.90 15.81
CA GLY A 155 -3.14 11.94 17.28
C GLY A 155 -2.02 11.11 17.90
N THR A 156 -0.93 10.85 17.18
CA THR A 156 0.23 10.11 17.68
C THR A 156 1.33 11.07 18.14
N THR A 157 2.15 10.61 19.10
CA THR A 157 3.27 11.39 19.65
C THR A 157 4.64 10.89 19.23
N ALA A 158 4.68 9.78 18.46
CA ALA A 158 5.93 9.16 18.05
C ALA A 158 5.87 8.67 16.61
N GLU A 159 6.97 8.81 15.91
CA GLU A 159 7.22 8.11 14.66
C GLU A 159 7.75 6.69 14.95
N THR A 160 7.57 5.79 13.98
CA THR A 160 8.12 4.43 14.04
C THR A 160 9.01 4.14 12.85
N GLY A 161 9.77 3.05 12.94
CA GLY A 161 10.62 2.53 11.87
C GLY A 161 12.06 3.02 11.95
N ASP A 162 12.86 2.60 10.97
CA ASP A 162 14.29 2.83 10.91
C ASP A 162 14.64 4.31 10.80
N THR A 163 15.22 4.88 11.84
CA THR A 163 15.60 6.30 11.93
C THR A 163 16.77 6.69 11.03
N ALA A 164 17.46 5.73 10.41
CA ALA A 164 18.49 6.01 9.40
C ALA A 164 17.90 6.54 8.07
N PHE A 165 16.58 6.43 7.91
CA PHE A 165 15.84 6.87 6.72
C PHE A 165 14.81 7.94 7.07
N SER A 166 14.61 8.91 6.18
CA SER A 166 13.52 9.86 6.33
C SER A 166 12.16 9.13 6.26
N PRO A 167 11.06 9.70 6.80
CA PRO A 167 9.75 9.10 6.74
C PRO A 167 9.31 8.72 5.32
N LEU A 168 9.56 9.57 4.33
CA LEU A 168 9.23 9.28 2.93
C LEU A 168 10.11 8.17 2.34
N GLU A 169 11.40 8.08 2.70
CA GLU A 169 12.24 6.96 2.30
C GLU A 169 11.75 5.65 2.94
N ARG A 170 11.32 5.67 4.20
CA ARG A 170 10.72 4.49 4.86
C ARG A 170 9.48 4.00 4.13
N ILE A 171 8.60 4.90 3.71
CA ILE A 171 7.36 4.56 3.00
C ILE A 171 7.65 3.92 1.64
N TRP A 172 8.62 4.41 0.88
CA TRP A 172 8.81 4.03 -0.51
C TRP A 172 9.94 3.05 -0.77
N TYR A 173 10.96 3.00 0.08
CA TYR A 173 12.18 2.22 -0.15
C TYR A 173 12.50 1.22 0.97
N ARG A 174 11.67 1.18 2.00
CA ARG A 174 11.80 0.18 3.07
C ARG A 174 10.53 -0.63 3.18
N PRO A 175 10.61 -1.98 3.20
CA PRO A 175 9.46 -2.86 3.42
C PRO A 175 8.91 -2.70 4.82
#